data_6851b602ffa15e834dc6da8f7bae9815
#
_entry.id   6851b602ffa15e834dc6da8f7bae9815
#
_cell.length_a   1.000
_cell.length_b   1.000
_cell.length_c   1.000
_cell.angle_alpha   90.00
_cell.angle_beta   90.00
_cell.angle_gamma   90.00
#
_symmetry.space_group_name_H-M   'P 1'
#
loop_
_entity.id
_entity.type
_entity.pdbx_description
1 polymer ?
#
loop_
_entity_poly.entity_id
_entity_poly.type
_entity_poly.pdbx_seq_one_letter_code
_entity_poly.pdbx_strand_id
1 'polypeptide(L)'
;MSQAPLHAQAMDEGIGQMESEGQPKSVRREISHVGVVVEDVEEAARKLEELIGIGPFKILEPQYRDLTYQGKPGRYKVKIGLAKAGAIDIELVQILYGETLYDSFIQRNGYGLHHLGIRTDNIEQSVKEMEAKGFRVVQSGNRPGVKWAYLSTKEETGLVFELHEKKDAA
;
A
#
# COMPACT_ATOMS: atom_id res chain seq x y z
N MET A 1 8.10 39.79 -43.51
CA MET A 1 8.85 38.55 -43.31
C MET A 1 8.21 37.84 -42.13
N SER A 2 7.36 36.83 -42.46
CA SER A 2 6.53 36.09 -41.50
C SER A 2 7.32 34.90 -41.02
N GLN A 3 7.49 34.74 -39.71
CA GLN A 3 7.95 33.46 -39.12
C GLN A 3 6.78 32.66 -38.63
N ALA A 4 6.65 31.46 -39.17
CA ALA A 4 5.65 30.48 -38.79
C ALA A 4 6.00 29.81 -37.45
N PRO A 5 5.01 29.36 -36.65
CA PRO A 5 5.25 28.67 -35.37
C PRO A 5 5.67 27.20 -35.59
N LEU A 6 6.67 26.77 -34.83
CA LEU A 6 7.09 25.39 -34.76
C LEU A 6 5.94 24.50 -34.23
N HIS A 7 5.60 23.49 -35.01
CA HIS A 7 4.73 22.40 -34.60
C HIS A 7 5.41 21.57 -33.50
N ALA A 8 4.74 21.45 -32.32
CA ALA A 8 5.02 20.41 -31.37
C ALA A 8 4.41 19.10 -31.95
N GLN A 9 5.26 18.23 -32.48
CA GLN A 9 4.87 16.85 -32.77
C GLN A 9 4.78 16.08 -31.46
N ALA A 10 3.61 15.56 -31.18
CA ALA A 10 3.35 14.61 -30.11
C ALA A 10 4.17 13.34 -30.37
N MET A 11 5.05 13.00 -29.44
CA MET A 11 5.66 11.69 -29.38
C MET A 11 4.68 10.73 -28.67
N ASP A 12 3.75 10.21 -29.46
CA ASP A 12 3.01 8.99 -29.11
C ASP A 12 3.80 7.81 -29.70
N GLU A 13 4.83 7.40 -28.98
CA GLU A 13 5.47 6.11 -29.23
C GLU A 13 5.11 5.16 -28.09
N GLY A 14 4.21 4.24 -28.43
CA GLY A 14 3.72 3.20 -27.56
C GLY A 14 4.85 2.45 -26.87
N ILE A 15 4.71 2.31 -25.56
CA ILE A 15 5.45 1.32 -24.79
C ILE A 15 4.99 -0.04 -25.30
N GLY A 16 5.70 -0.57 -26.29
CA GLY A 16 5.49 -1.89 -26.83
C GLY A 16 5.59 -2.91 -25.69
N GLN A 17 4.61 -3.79 -25.63
CA GLN A 17 4.64 -4.96 -24.78
C GLN A 17 5.83 -5.82 -25.20
N MET A 18 6.91 -5.78 -24.43
CA MET A 18 7.98 -6.78 -24.52
C MET A 18 7.47 -8.05 -23.82
N GLU A 19 6.82 -8.90 -24.57
CA GLU A 19 6.61 -10.29 -24.14
C GLU A 19 7.96 -11.00 -24.14
N SER A 20 8.56 -11.18 -22.97
CA SER A 20 9.74 -12.02 -22.80
C SER A 20 9.29 -13.48 -22.74
N GLU A 21 9.52 -14.23 -23.81
CA GLU A 21 9.36 -15.70 -23.83
C GLU A 21 10.30 -16.33 -22.78
N GLY A 22 9.73 -17.07 -21.82
CA GLY A 22 10.47 -17.96 -20.92
C GLY A 22 10.57 -17.59 -19.46
N GLN A 23 9.99 -16.50 -18.98
CA GLN A 23 9.88 -16.25 -17.53
C GLN A 23 8.65 -16.97 -16.96
N PRO A 24 8.76 -17.58 -15.74
CA PRO A 24 7.58 -18.11 -15.06
C PRO A 24 6.56 -17.00 -14.97
N LYS A 25 5.28 -17.30 -15.26
CA LYS A 25 4.18 -16.31 -15.21
C LYS A 25 4.29 -15.57 -13.89
N SER A 26 4.79 -14.34 -13.93
CA SER A 26 4.89 -13.51 -12.74
C SER A 26 3.47 -13.30 -12.21
N VAL A 27 3.27 -13.55 -10.92
CA VAL A 27 2.00 -13.23 -10.27
C VAL A 27 1.71 -11.75 -10.56
N ARG A 28 0.61 -11.48 -11.24
CA ARG A 28 0.23 -10.12 -11.57
C ARG A 28 0.02 -9.36 -10.28
N ARG A 29 0.76 -8.28 -10.09
CA ARG A 29 0.70 -7.44 -8.91
C ARG A 29 0.19 -6.07 -9.30
N GLU A 30 -0.86 -5.65 -8.64
CA GLU A 30 -1.50 -4.35 -8.88
C GLU A 30 -1.41 -3.50 -7.62
N ILE A 31 -0.99 -2.24 -7.77
CA ILE A 31 -1.11 -1.28 -6.68
C ILE A 31 -2.60 -1.04 -6.46
N SER A 32 -3.07 -1.33 -5.27
CA SER A 32 -4.48 -1.25 -4.89
C SER A 32 -4.78 -0.08 -3.97
N HIS A 33 -3.78 0.33 -3.17
CA HIS A 33 -3.93 1.48 -2.28
C HIS A 33 -2.60 2.15 -1.98
N VAL A 34 -2.73 3.36 -1.48
CA VAL A 34 -1.65 4.16 -0.90
C VAL A 34 -1.94 4.33 0.58
N GLY A 35 -1.00 3.91 1.44
CA GLY A 35 -1.12 4.00 2.88
C GLY A 35 -0.45 5.27 3.43
N VAL A 36 -1.20 6.05 4.18
CA VAL A 36 -0.76 7.30 4.82
C VAL A 36 -0.94 7.19 6.33
N VAL A 37 0.14 7.35 7.08
CA VAL A 37 0.07 7.37 8.54
C VAL A 37 -0.29 8.78 9.00
N VAL A 38 -1.31 8.88 9.84
CA VAL A 38 -1.88 10.15 10.33
C VAL A 38 -2.01 10.14 11.84
N GLU A 39 -2.03 11.32 12.44
CA GLU A 39 -2.23 11.48 13.88
C GLU A 39 -3.68 11.21 14.28
N ASP A 40 -4.62 11.68 13.46
CA ASP A 40 -6.07 11.53 13.65
C ASP A 40 -6.74 11.22 12.32
N VAL A 41 -7.37 10.04 12.23
CA VAL A 41 -8.01 9.56 10.99
C VAL A 41 -9.24 10.38 10.64
N GLU A 42 -10.07 10.76 11.61
CA GLU A 42 -11.29 11.53 11.37
C GLU A 42 -10.95 12.93 10.85
N GLU A 43 -9.97 13.59 11.47
CA GLU A 43 -9.54 14.91 11.04
C GLU A 43 -8.89 14.88 9.66
N ALA A 44 -8.02 13.90 9.40
CA ALA A 44 -7.38 13.73 8.09
C ALA A 44 -8.40 13.44 7.00
N ALA A 45 -9.37 12.55 7.24
CA ALA A 45 -10.45 12.24 6.32
C ALA A 45 -11.28 13.48 5.97
N ARG A 46 -11.73 14.22 6.98
CA ARG A 46 -12.48 15.47 6.80
C ARG A 46 -11.69 16.49 5.95
N LYS A 47 -10.40 16.68 6.24
CA LYS A 47 -9.55 17.60 5.48
C LYS A 47 -9.38 17.18 4.01
N LEU A 48 -9.20 15.89 3.75
CA LEU A 48 -9.08 15.39 2.37
C LEU A 48 -10.39 15.55 1.59
N GLU A 49 -11.55 15.35 2.23
CA GLU A 49 -12.84 15.61 1.61
C GLU A 49 -13.05 17.09 1.30
N GLU A 50 -12.82 17.97 2.29
CA GLU A 50 -13.07 19.40 2.16
C GLU A 50 -12.10 20.10 1.20
N LEU A 51 -10.82 19.77 1.24
CA LEU A 51 -9.79 20.50 0.49
C LEU A 51 -9.52 19.94 -0.90
N ILE A 52 -9.70 18.63 -1.09
CA ILE A 52 -9.25 17.92 -2.30
C ILE A 52 -10.39 17.15 -2.96
N GLY A 53 -11.50 16.89 -2.24
CA GLY A 53 -12.64 16.12 -2.74
C GLY A 53 -12.38 14.60 -2.77
N ILE A 54 -11.42 14.10 -1.99
CA ILE A 54 -11.18 12.66 -1.82
C ILE A 54 -12.00 12.15 -0.63
N GLY A 55 -12.99 11.32 -0.88
CA GLY A 55 -13.91 10.76 0.11
C GLY A 55 -15.21 10.27 -0.53
N PRO A 56 -16.23 9.90 0.26
CA PRO A 56 -16.20 9.80 1.72
C PRO A 56 -15.31 8.66 2.23
N PHE A 57 -14.74 8.85 3.41
CA PHE A 57 -13.95 7.83 4.06
C PHE A 57 -14.81 6.89 4.92
N LYS A 58 -14.64 5.58 4.73
CA LYS A 58 -15.15 4.57 5.66
C LYS A 58 -14.14 4.36 6.78
N ILE A 59 -14.47 4.79 7.99
CA ILE A 59 -13.61 4.65 9.18
C ILE A 59 -13.96 3.38 9.93
N LEU A 60 -12.95 2.62 10.37
CA LEU A 60 -13.12 1.37 11.09
C LEU A 60 -11.92 1.09 12.03
N GLU A 61 -12.18 0.30 13.08
CA GLU A 61 -11.16 -0.25 13.98
C GLU A 61 -11.14 -1.78 13.80
N PRO A 62 -10.29 -2.30 12.90
CA PRO A 62 -10.29 -3.72 12.58
C PRO A 62 -9.83 -4.56 13.78
N GLN A 63 -10.50 -5.71 13.97
CA GLN A 63 -10.07 -6.73 14.93
C GLN A 63 -9.12 -7.68 14.22
N TYR A 64 -7.84 -7.49 14.42
CA TYR A 64 -6.80 -8.34 13.84
C TYR A 64 -6.57 -9.61 14.65
N ARG A 65 -6.07 -10.63 13.95
CA ARG A 65 -5.63 -11.92 14.50
C ARG A 65 -4.24 -12.22 13.98
N ASP A 66 -3.54 -13.11 14.64
CA ASP A 66 -2.22 -13.64 14.24
C ASP A 66 -1.23 -12.53 13.88
N LEU A 67 -1.27 -11.45 14.67
CA LEU A 67 -0.38 -10.33 14.49
C LEU A 67 1.06 -10.72 14.74
N THR A 68 1.95 -10.33 13.83
CA THR A 68 3.40 -10.44 14.02
C THR A 68 4.08 -9.08 13.81
N TYR A 69 5.18 -8.87 14.52
CA TYR A 69 6.08 -7.75 14.31
C TYR A 69 7.53 -8.22 14.51
N GLN A 70 8.39 -8.00 13.51
CA GLN A 70 9.79 -8.45 13.50
C GLN A 70 9.95 -9.95 13.82
N GLY A 71 9.09 -10.79 13.24
CA GLY A 71 9.10 -12.25 13.43
C GLY A 71 8.60 -12.74 14.79
N LYS A 72 8.06 -11.87 15.66
CA LYS A 72 7.50 -12.21 16.97
C LYS A 72 6.00 -11.96 16.99
N PRO A 73 5.22 -12.63 17.88
CA PRO A 73 3.84 -12.28 18.11
C PRO A 73 3.70 -10.79 18.47
N GLY A 74 2.85 -10.07 17.73
CA GLY A 74 2.59 -8.66 17.93
C GLY A 74 1.27 -8.40 18.66
N ARG A 75 1.16 -7.23 19.27
CA ARG A 75 -0.08 -6.75 19.87
C ARG A 75 -0.20 -5.25 19.66
N TYR A 76 -1.05 -4.85 18.74
CA TYR A 76 -1.33 -3.42 18.48
C TYR A 76 -2.75 -3.25 17.98
N LYS A 77 -3.21 -2.02 17.98
CA LYS A 77 -4.50 -1.62 17.43
C LYS A 77 -4.33 -0.35 16.62
N VAL A 78 -4.99 -0.32 15.48
CA VAL A 78 -5.05 0.85 14.62
C VAL A 78 -6.49 1.21 14.31
N LYS A 79 -6.72 2.47 13.97
CA LYS A 79 -7.92 2.94 13.31
C LYS A 79 -7.55 3.21 11.86
N ILE A 80 -8.40 2.81 10.91
CA ILE A 80 -8.15 3.02 9.49
C ILE A 80 -9.33 3.76 8.84
N GLY A 81 -9.01 4.63 7.89
CA GLY A 81 -9.96 5.27 7.01
C GLY A 81 -9.69 4.85 5.58
N LEU A 82 -10.72 4.42 4.85
CA LEU A 82 -10.60 3.97 3.46
C LEU A 82 -11.50 4.80 2.55
N ALA A 83 -10.95 5.35 1.47
CA ALA A 83 -11.70 6.04 0.42
C ALA A 83 -11.19 5.65 -0.96
N LYS A 84 -12.09 5.67 -1.95
CA LYS A 84 -11.74 5.53 -3.36
C LYS A 84 -11.08 6.81 -3.89
N ALA A 85 -9.97 6.65 -4.61
CA ALA A 85 -9.29 7.72 -5.33
C ALA A 85 -8.98 7.24 -6.76
N GLY A 86 -10.00 7.24 -7.61
CA GLY A 86 -9.91 6.66 -8.95
C GLY A 86 -9.78 5.13 -8.91
N ALA A 87 -8.71 4.60 -9.52
CA ALA A 87 -8.48 3.15 -9.60
C ALA A 87 -7.89 2.54 -8.32
N ILE A 88 -7.38 3.35 -7.40
CA ILE A 88 -6.76 2.91 -6.14
C ILE A 88 -7.55 3.44 -4.94
N ASP A 89 -7.24 2.89 -3.77
CA ASP A 89 -7.77 3.41 -2.50
C ASP A 89 -6.73 4.28 -1.79
N ILE A 90 -7.17 5.25 -1.01
CA ILE A 90 -6.37 5.89 0.03
C ILE A 90 -6.71 5.21 1.35
N GLU A 91 -5.68 4.72 2.03
CA GLU A 91 -5.78 4.20 3.38
C GLU A 91 -5.11 5.15 4.36
N LEU A 92 -5.88 5.70 5.29
CA LEU A 92 -5.38 6.46 6.42
C LEU A 92 -5.18 5.50 7.59
N VAL A 93 -4.05 5.59 8.29
CA VAL A 93 -3.72 4.71 9.43
C VAL A 93 -3.34 5.54 10.64
N GLN A 94 -4.06 5.37 11.74
CA GLN A 94 -3.78 5.93 13.06
C GLN A 94 -3.44 4.81 14.03
N ILE A 95 -2.32 4.92 14.74
CA ILE A 95 -1.96 3.99 15.81
C ILE A 95 -2.74 4.35 17.06
N LEU A 96 -3.49 3.39 17.61
CA LEU A 96 -4.19 3.57 18.89
C LEU A 96 -3.36 3.07 20.07
N TYR A 97 -2.69 1.93 19.92
CA TYR A 97 -1.71 1.41 20.88
C TYR A 97 -0.86 0.28 20.27
N GLY A 98 0.23 -0.04 20.96
CA GLY A 98 1.13 -1.16 20.66
C GLY A 98 2.30 -0.78 19.77
N GLU A 99 3.19 -1.71 19.52
CA GLU A 99 4.41 -1.53 18.74
C GLU A 99 4.20 -1.96 17.29
N THR A 100 4.54 -1.09 16.34
CA THR A 100 4.30 -1.28 14.92
C THR A 100 5.47 -0.78 14.06
N LEU A 101 5.51 -1.16 12.79
CA LEU A 101 6.48 -0.57 11.85
C LEU A 101 6.25 0.94 11.64
N TYR A 102 5.05 1.45 11.91
CA TYR A 102 4.74 2.87 11.76
C TYR A 102 5.45 3.75 12.78
N ASP A 103 5.72 3.24 14.01
CA ASP A 103 6.38 4.01 15.06
C ASP A 103 7.75 4.50 14.62
N SER A 104 8.57 3.62 14.05
CA SER A 104 9.88 3.98 13.53
C SER A 104 9.82 4.90 12.32
N PHE A 105 8.75 4.82 11.54
CA PHE A 105 8.51 5.75 10.43
C PHE A 105 8.17 7.13 10.95
N ILE A 106 7.22 7.25 11.89
CA ILE A 106 6.81 8.53 12.48
C ILE A 106 7.98 9.23 13.15
N GLN A 107 8.80 8.51 13.90
CA GLN A 107 9.99 9.08 14.56
C GLN A 107 10.99 9.68 13.58
N ARG A 108 11.14 9.10 12.40
CA ARG A 108 12.14 9.54 11.39
C ARG A 108 11.59 10.55 10.39
N ASN A 109 10.33 10.44 10.02
CA ASN A 109 9.76 11.17 8.89
C ASN A 109 8.56 12.05 9.28
N GLY A 110 8.02 11.90 10.48
CA GLY A 110 6.71 12.44 10.84
C GLY A 110 5.56 11.64 10.24
N TYR A 111 4.37 12.19 10.29
CA TYR A 111 3.19 11.62 9.62
C TYR A 111 3.26 11.83 8.10
N GLY A 112 2.67 10.93 7.33
CA GLY A 112 2.64 11.04 5.87
C GLY A 112 2.60 9.71 5.12
N LEU A 113 2.96 9.75 3.84
CA LEU A 113 2.98 8.59 2.95
C LEU A 113 3.93 7.52 3.48
N HIS A 114 3.40 6.32 3.72
CA HIS A 114 4.15 5.22 4.33
C HIS A 114 4.37 4.05 3.37
N HIS A 115 3.33 3.56 2.68
CA HIS A 115 3.43 2.34 1.89
C HIS A 115 2.55 2.35 0.64
N LEU A 116 2.88 1.43 -0.26
CA LEU A 116 2.06 1.03 -1.38
C LEU A 116 1.51 -0.37 -1.12
N GLY A 117 0.20 -0.52 -1.16
CA GLY A 117 -0.47 -1.79 -1.04
C GLY A 117 -0.56 -2.51 -2.38
N ILE A 118 -0.11 -3.75 -2.41
CA ILE A 118 -0.11 -4.61 -3.59
C ILE A 118 -1.12 -5.73 -3.36
N ARG A 119 -2.12 -5.80 -4.23
CA ARG A 119 -3.07 -6.92 -4.22
C ARG A 119 -2.41 -8.20 -4.73
N THR A 120 -2.71 -9.31 -4.08
CA THR A 120 -2.35 -10.65 -4.51
C THR A 120 -3.52 -11.63 -4.29
N ASP A 121 -3.60 -12.64 -5.15
CA ASP A 121 -4.62 -13.70 -5.03
C ASP A 121 -4.19 -14.79 -4.03
N ASN A 122 -2.90 -14.87 -3.70
CA ASN A 122 -2.33 -15.82 -2.75
C ASN A 122 -1.15 -15.19 -2.02
N ILE A 123 -1.41 -14.73 -0.80
CA ILE A 123 -0.40 -14.01 0.00
C ILE A 123 0.73 -14.92 0.45
N GLU A 124 0.45 -16.19 0.77
CA GLU A 124 1.47 -17.15 1.21
C GLU A 124 2.48 -17.43 0.08
N GLN A 125 1.98 -17.59 -1.14
CA GLN A 125 2.84 -17.77 -2.31
C GLN A 125 3.64 -16.50 -2.62
N SER A 126 2.99 -15.33 -2.54
CA SER A 126 3.64 -14.04 -2.80
C SER A 126 4.73 -13.73 -1.77
N VAL A 127 4.50 -14.05 -0.50
CA VAL A 127 5.52 -13.93 0.57
C VAL A 127 6.71 -14.83 0.27
N LYS A 128 6.50 -16.11 -0.05
CA LYS A 128 7.59 -17.04 -0.40
C LYS A 128 8.43 -16.55 -1.58
N GLU A 129 7.80 -16.01 -2.62
CA GLU A 129 8.50 -15.43 -3.77
C GLU A 129 9.36 -14.22 -3.38
N MET A 130 8.88 -13.38 -2.45
CA MET A 130 9.65 -12.23 -1.95
C MET A 130 10.77 -12.67 -1.03
N GLU A 131 10.56 -13.68 -0.17
CA GLU A 131 11.59 -14.25 0.68
C GLU A 131 12.72 -14.90 -0.15
N ALA A 132 12.38 -15.59 -1.25
CA ALA A 132 13.36 -16.14 -2.20
C ALA A 132 14.22 -15.06 -2.87
N LYS A 133 13.76 -13.80 -2.90
CA LYS A 133 14.50 -12.62 -3.38
C LYS A 133 15.27 -11.88 -2.28
N GLY A 134 15.24 -12.40 -1.04
CA GLY A 134 15.94 -11.82 0.11
C GLY A 134 15.13 -10.84 0.96
N PHE A 135 13.88 -10.57 0.60
CA PHE A 135 13.00 -9.72 1.42
C PHE A 135 12.41 -10.51 2.60
N ARG A 136 12.11 -9.81 3.68
CA ARG A 136 11.53 -10.42 4.89
C ARG A 136 10.19 -9.79 5.21
N VAL A 137 9.29 -10.55 5.81
CA VAL A 137 8.09 -10.00 6.43
C VAL A 137 8.48 -9.26 7.70
N VAL A 138 8.16 -7.99 7.78
CA VAL A 138 8.43 -7.12 8.95
C VAL A 138 7.25 -7.13 9.90
N GLN A 139 6.04 -7.06 9.37
CA GLN A 139 4.80 -7.04 10.12
C GLN A 139 3.71 -7.73 9.31
N SER A 140 2.86 -8.52 9.96
CA SER A 140 1.75 -9.18 9.29
C SER A 140 0.57 -9.38 10.23
N GLY A 141 -0.56 -9.74 9.64
CA GLY A 141 -1.76 -10.10 10.37
C GLY A 141 -2.89 -10.52 9.45
N ASN A 142 -4.01 -10.86 10.05
CA ASN A 142 -5.22 -11.16 9.32
C ASN A 142 -6.48 -10.68 10.07
N ARG A 143 -7.56 -10.63 9.34
CA ARG A 143 -8.94 -10.52 9.85
C ARG A 143 -9.85 -11.28 8.88
N PRO A 144 -11.11 -11.57 9.24
CA PRO A 144 -12.01 -12.28 8.34
C PRO A 144 -12.00 -11.68 6.92
N GLY A 145 -11.64 -12.52 5.93
CA GLY A 145 -11.58 -12.15 4.52
C GLY A 145 -10.38 -11.30 4.07
N VAL A 146 -9.45 -10.95 4.95
CA VAL A 146 -8.27 -10.14 4.61
C VAL A 146 -7.03 -10.68 5.30
N LYS A 147 -5.94 -10.86 4.55
CA LYS A 147 -4.59 -11.10 5.06
C LYS A 147 -3.65 -10.03 4.52
N TRP A 148 -2.63 -9.68 5.27
CA TRP A 148 -1.66 -8.69 4.85
C TRP A 148 -0.27 -8.94 5.45
N ALA A 149 0.77 -8.45 4.75
CA ALA A 149 2.17 -8.55 5.17
C ALA A 149 2.98 -7.38 4.61
N TYR A 150 3.68 -6.66 5.49
CA TYR A 150 4.66 -5.65 5.12
C TYR A 150 6.03 -6.28 4.89
N LEU A 151 6.71 -5.84 3.84
CA LEU A 151 7.99 -6.36 3.40
C LEU A 151 9.14 -5.38 3.69
N SER A 152 10.34 -5.92 3.93
CA SER A 152 11.58 -5.16 4.13
C SER A 152 12.16 -4.65 2.81
N THR A 153 11.40 -3.88 2.03
CA THR A 153 11.79 -3.46 0.68
C THR A 153 12.37 -2.05 0.58
N LYS A 154 12.35 -1.30 1.69
CA LYS A 154 12.69 0.13 1.69
C LYS A 154 14.15 0.41 1.32
N GLU A 155 15.07 -0.44 1.76
CA GLU A 155 16.49 -0.24 1.51
C GLU A 155 16.84 -0.38 0.02
N GLU A 156 16.23 -1.34 -0.66
CA GLU A 156 16.48 -1.63 -2.07
C GLU A 156 15.67 -0.75 -3.02
N THR A 157 14.45 -0.38 -2.63
CA THR A 157 13.50 0.30 -3.52
C THR A 157 13.16 1.73 -3.11
N GLY A 158 13.53 2.16 -1.90
CA GLY A 158 13.10 3.41 -1.29
C GLY A 158 11.64 3.41 -0.81
N LEU A 159 10.89 2.30 -1.03
CA LEU A 159 9.47 2.18 -0.76
C LEU A 159 9.17 1.03 0.20
N VAL A 160 8.15 1.18 1.02
CA VAL A 160 7.56 0.09 1.81
C VAL A 160 6.41 -0.51 1.01
N PHE A 161 6.41 -1.82 0.83
CA PHE A 161 5.31 -2.53 0.20
C PHE A 161 4.54 -3.38 1.22
N GLU A 162 3.23 -3.34 1.09
CA GLU A 162 2.31 -4.25 1.74
C GLU A 162 1.73 -5.21 0.70
N LEU A 163 1.90 -6.51 0.89
CA LEU A 163 1.10 -7.51 0.20
C LEU A 163 -0.23 -7.66 0.93
N HIS A 164 -1.34 -7.69 0.20
CA HIS A 164 -2.62 -8.00 0.81
C HIS A 164 -3.48 -8.88 -0.10
N GLU A 165 -4.13 -9.86 0.54
CA GLU A 165 -5.13 -10.72 -0.06
C GLU A 165 -6.49 -10.36 0.53
N LYS A 166 -7.44 -10.07 -0.34
CA LYS A 166 -8.83 -9.83 0.05
C LYS A 166 -9.69 -10.84 -0.69
N LYS A 167 -10.37 -11.70 0.06
CA LYS A 167 -11.40 -12.58 -0.50
C LYS A 167 -12.67 -11.76 -0.68
N ASP A 168 -13.20 -11.75 -1.88
CA ASP A 168 -14.51 -11.16 -2.13
C ASP A 168 -15.54 -11.87 -1.25
N ALA A 169 -16.45 -11.10 -0.67
CA ALA A 169 -17.57 -11.69 0.06
C ALA A 169 -18.40 -12.49 -0.94
N ALA A 170 -18.56 -13.78 -0.64
CA ALA A 170 -19.41 -14.68 -1.40
C ALA A 170 -20.87 -14.24 -1.32
#